data_05513a64d9edd855cccc0b4de8c25a0d
#
_entry.id   05513a64d9edd855cccc0b4de8c25a0d
#
_cell.length_a   1.000
_cell.length_b   1.000
_cell.length_c   1.000
_cell.angle_alpha   90.00
_cell.angle_beta   90.00
_cell.angle_gamma   90.00
#
_symmetry.space_group_name_H-M   'P 1'
#
loop_
_entity.id
_entity.type
_entity.pdbx_description
1 polymer ?
#
loop_
_entity_poly.entity_id
_entity_poly.type
_entity_poly.pdbx_seq_one_letter_code
_entity_poly.pdbx_strand_id
1 'polypeptide(L)' 'MIISVKTYDECLYDEISWGGCRNCGHLQDGCEMDARNYRCEECDMKQVFGLAELAIMGELTIKED' A
#
# COMPACT_ATOMS: atom_id res chain seq x y z
N MET A 1 0.78 5.53 -6.96
CA MET A 1 1.01 5.80 -5.55
C MET A 1 2.51 5.98 -5.29
N ILE A 2 2.87 7.00 -4.52
CA ILE A 2 4.27 7.33 -4.24
C ILE A 2 4.52 7.23 -2.74
N ILE A 3 5.54 6.45 -2.34
CA ILE A 3 5.95 6.36 -0.93
C ILE A 3 7.48 6.51 -0.85
N SER A 4 7.98 6.87 0.33
CA SER A 4 9.42 6.97 0.54
C SER A 4 10.03 5.58 0.76
N VAL A 5 11.33 5.48 0.47
CA VAL A 5 12.08 4.25 0.73
C VAL A 5 11.97 3.86 2.20
N LYS A 6 12.07 4.84 3.09
CA LYS A 6 11.97 4.60 4.54
C LYS A 6 10.63 3.99 4.92
N THR A 7 9.53 4.54 4.40
CA THR A 7 8.19 4.04 4.67
C THR A 7 8.03 2.62 4.13
N TYR A 8 8.53 2.37 2.92
CA TYR A 8 8.45 1.05 2.32
C TYR A 8 9.22 0.01 3.15
N ASP A 9 10.42 0.36 3.60
CA ASP A 9 11.22 -0.52 4.45
C ASP A 9 10.50 -0.83 5.76
N GLU A 10 9.91 0.17 6.40
CA GLU A 10 9.16 -0.02 7.63
C GLU A 10 8.00 -0.99 7.43
N CYS A 11 7.29 -0.88 6.32
CA CYS A 11 6.18 -1.77 6.00
C CYS A 11 6.64 -3.21 5.77
N LEU A 12 7.82 -3.39 5.15
CA LEU A 12 8.36 -4.72 4.89
C LEU A 12 8.79 -5.45 6.17
N TYR A 13 9.30 -4.71 7.16
CA TYR A 13 9.76 -5.28 8.41
C TYR A 13 8.68 -5.37 9.48
N ASP A 14 7.52 -4.81 9.22
CA ASP A 14 6.40 -4.89 10.14
C ASP A 14 5.77 -6.28 10.06
N GLU A 15 5.39 -6.84 11.21
CA GLU A 15 4.67 -8.10 11.26
C GLU A 15 3.25 -7.94 10.73
N ILE A 16 2.75 -6.71 10.73
CA ILE A 16 1.43 -6.37 10.19
C ILE A 16 1.60 -5.98 8.73
N SER A 17 0.92 -6.67 7.84
CA SER A 17 0.97 -6.36 6.41
C SER A 17 0.24 -5.05 6.11
N TRP A 18 0.79 -4.28 5.18
CA TRP A 18 0.26 -2.97 4.80
C TRP A 18 -0.26 -2.97 3.38
N GLY A 19 -1.27 -2.15 3.14
CA GLY A 19 -1.79 -1.89 1.82
C GLY A 19 -1.92 -0.40 1.55
N GLY A 20 -2.06 -0.05 0.29
CA GLY A 20 -2.22 1.35 -0.12
C GLY A 20 -3.41 1.51 -1.05
N CYS A 21 -4.09 2.64 -0.92
CA CYS A 21 -5.23 2.98 -1.76
C CYS A 21 -4.78 3.64 -3.05
N ARG A 22 -5.17 3.08 -4.18
CA ARG A 22 -4.83 3.65 -5.49
C ARG A 22 -5.57 4.95 -5.76
N ASN A 23 -6.70 5.16 -5.08
CA ASN A 23 -7.52 6.35 -5.31
C ASN A 23 -7.02 7.57 -4.51
N CYS A 24 -6.76 7.42 -3.21
CA CYS A 24 -6.39 8.54 -2.35
C CYS A 24 -4.97 8.49 -1.79
N GLY A 25 -4.27 7.37 -1.97
CA GLY A 25 -2.90 7.21 -1.48
C GLY A 25 -2.76 6.88 0.00
N HIS A 26 -3.87 6.61 0.68
CA HIS A 26 -3.85 6.26 2.10
C HIS A 26 -3.21 4.89 2.31
N LEU A 27 -2.31 4.80 3.30
CA LEU A 27 -1.74 3.51 3.74
C LEU A 27 -2.50 3.01 4.94
N GLN A 28 -2.84 1.74 4.95
CA GLN A 28 -3.51 1.12 6.08
C GLN A 28 -2.95 -0.26 6.37
N ASP A 29 -2.98 -0.67 7.63
CA ASP A 29 -2.52 -1.97 8.08
C ASP A 29 -3.64 -3.02 7.94
N GLY A 30 -3.29 -4.27 8.24
CA GLY A 30 -4.26 -5.35 8.19
C GLY A 30 -4.58 -5.83 6.78
N CYS A 31 -3.80 -5.42 5.78
CA CYS A 31 -3.95 -5.86 4.41
C CYS A 31 -2.85 -6.87 4.07
N GLU A 32 -3.23 -8.00 3.50
CA GLU A 32 -2.24 -8.96 3.03
C GLU A 32 -1.40 -8.34 1.91
N MET A 33 -0.16 -8.83 1.72
CA MET A 33 0.72 -8.28 0.68
C MET A 33 0.15 -8.43 -0.72
N ASP A 34 -0.69 -9.41 -0.93
CA ASP A 34 -1.38 -9.65 -2.20
C ASP A 34 -2.85 -9.22 -2.17
N ALA A 35 -3.23 -8.39 -1.20
CA ALA A 35 -4.61 -7.90 -1.07
C ALA A 35 -5.05 -7.17 -2.34
N ARG A 36 -6.31 -7.33 -2.70
CA ARG A 36 -6.90 -6.68 -3.87
C ARG A 36 -8.29 -6.17 -3.53
N ASN A 37 -8.57 -4.96 -3.97
CA ASN A 37 -9.90 -4.35 -3.86
C ASN A 37 -10.43 -4.31 -2.43
N TYR A 38 -9.55 -4.05 -1.46
CA TYR A 38 -9.96 -3.84 -0.09
C TYR A 38 -10.53 -2.42 0.03
N ARG A 39 -11.45 -2.26 0.98
CA ARG A 39 -12.07 -0.97 1.23
C ARG A 39 -11.09 -0.03 1.93
N CYS A 40 -10.94 1.17 1.38
CA CYS A 40 -10.11 2.21 1.98
C CYS A 40 -10.82 2.83 3.18
N GLU A 41 -10.11 2.96 4.29
CA GLU A 41 -10.64 3.56 5.52
C GLU A 41 -10.85 5.07 5.38
N GLU A 42 -10.15 5.71 4.43
CA GLU A 42 -10.22 7.16 4.23
C GLU A 42 -11.26 7.57 3.19
N CYS A 43 -11.21 6.97 2.00
CA CYS A 43 -12.07 7.40 0.90
C CYS A 43 -13.20 6.43 0.60
N ASP A 44 -13.26 5.30 1.30
CA ASP A 44 -14.32 4.30 1.18
C ASP A 44 -14.39 3.57 -0.17
N MET A 45 -13.42 3.80 -1.03
CA MET A 45 -13.34 3.11 -2.32
C MET A 45 -12.63 1.76 -2.16
N LYS A 46 -13.08 0.77 -2.91
CA LYS A 46 -12.45 -0.56 -2.91
C LYS A 46 -11.22 -0.57 -3.81
N GLN A 47 -10.25 0.28 -3.48
CA GLN A 47 -9.04 0.47 -4.26
C GLN A 47 -7.76 0.22 -3.45
N VAL A 48 -7.88 -0.45 -2.31
CA VAL A 48 -6.72 -0.78 -1.49
C VAL A 48 -6.14 -2.11 -1.93
N PHE A 49 -4.85 -2.10 -2.23
CA PHE A 49 -4.09 -3.27 -2.66
C PHE A 49 -2.87 -3.43 -1.77
N GLY A 50 -2.43 -4.65 -1.56
CA GLY A 50 -1.19 -4.92 -0.84
C GLY A 50 -0.01 -4.26 -1.53
N LEU A 51 1.02 -3.87 -0.76
CA LEU A 51 2.17 -3.16 -1.33
C LEU A 51 2.90 -4.00 -2.38
N ALA A 52 3.02 -5.31 -2.17
CA ALA A 52 3.63 -6.20 -3.15
C ALA A 52 2.81 -6.23 -4.45
N GLU A 53 1.50 -6.26 -4.33
CA GLU A 53 0.61 -6.25 -5.48
C GLU A 53 0.73 -4.95 -6.26
N LEU A 54 0.77 -3.81 -5.55
CA LEU A 54 0.96 -2.50 -6.18
C LEU A 54 2.28 -2.42 -6.94
N ALA A 55 3.35 -3.01 -6.39
CA ALA A 55 4.64 -3.04 -7.05
C ALA A 55 4.59 -3.86 -8.34
N ILE A 56 3.95 -5.03 -8.30
CA ILE A 56 3.80 -5.90 -9.47
C ILE A 56 2.98 -5.20 -10.56
N MET A 57 1.96 -4.46 -10.17
CA MET A 57 1.08 -3.74 -11.09
C MET A 57 1.73 -2.49 -11.69
N GLY A 58 2.90 -2.07 -11.17
CA GLY A 58 3.54 -0.83 -11.59
C GLY A 58 2.84 0.42 -11.05
N GLU A 59 2.02 0.26 -10.02
CA GLU A 59 1.27 1.37 -9.41
C GLU A 59 1.99 1.97 -8.21
N LEU A 60 3.09 1.37 -7.79
CA LEU A 60 3.87 1.84 -6.65
C LEU A 60 5.18 2.45 -7.11
N THR A 61 5.39 3.72 -6.77
CA THR A 61 6.66 4.42 -7.01
C THR A 61 7.34 4.67 -5.67
N ILE A 62 8.57 4.20 -5.54
CA ILE A 62 9.35 4.37 -4.32
C ILE A 62 10.38 5.47 -4.57
N LYS A 63 10.35 6.51 -3.75
CA LYS A 63 11.27 7.63 -3.86
C LYS A 63 12.24 7.64 -2.69
N GLU A 64 13.48 8.01 -2.96
CA GLU A 64 14.47 8.22 -1.91
C GLU A 64 14.12 9.45 -1.08
N ASP A 65 14.38 9.34 0.20
CA ASP A 65 14.16 10.45 1.15
C ASP A 65 15.22 11.54 1.02
#